data_a93db3b698fc9962951c4fce58ac6ba4
#
_entry.id   a93db3b698fc9962951c4fce58ac6ba4
#
_cell.length_a   1.000
_cell.length_b   1.000
_cell.length_c   1.000
_cell.angle_alpha   90.00
_cell.angle_beta   90.00
_cell.angle_gamma   90.00
#
_symmetry.space_group_name_H-M   'P 1'
#
loop_
_entity.id
_entity.type
_entity.pdbx_description
1 polymer ?
#
loop_
_entity_poly.entity_id
_entity_poly.type
_entity_poly.pdbx_seq_one_letter_code
_entity_poly.pdbx_strand_id
1 'polypeptide(L)'
;MKNLLKLSAIAILAASAASTFASNKEPYTEQGTNAREMTEQKPIHWISVEQLKKELEGKAPINVSFDIDDTVLFSSPCFYHGQEKYSPGKNDYLKNQDFWNEVNAGCDQYSIPKQIAVDLINMHQARGDQIYFITGRTAGDKDGVTPVLQKAFNI
;
A
#
# COMPACT_ATOMS: atom_id res chain seq x y z
N MET A 1 -74.13 32.04 7.01
CA MET A 1 -73.34 31.31 7.97
C MET A 1 -72.50 30.28 7.13
N LYS A 2 -71.28 30.62 6.88
CA LYS A 2 -70.39 29.85 5.99
C LYS A 2 -69.30 29.19 6.83
N ASN A 3 -69.38 27.91 6.97
CA ASN A 3 -68.30 27.09 7.61
C ASN A 3 -67.13 26.95 6.71
N LEU A 4 -66.00 27.52 7.06
CA LEU A 4 -64.72 27.25 6.43
C LEU A 4 -64.15 25.99 7.02
N LEU A 5 -64.07 24.93 6.24
CA LEU A 5 -63.24 23.77 6.54
C LEU A 5 -61.77 24.13 6.27
N LYS A 6 -60.94 24.11 7.30
CA LYS A 6 -59.49 24.18 7.18
C LYS A 6 -58.98 22.79 6.97
N LEU A 7 -58.51 22.49 5.75
CA LEU A 7 -57.73 21.32 5.48
C LEU A 7 -56.30 21.56 5.97
N SER A 8 -55.92 20.86 7.01
CA SER A 8 -54.50 20.80 7.43
C SER A 8 -53.80 19.70 6.62
N ALA A 9 -52.96 20.09 5.69
CA ALA A 9 -52.08 19.17 5.01
C ALA A 9 -50.91 18.78 5.93
N ILE A 10 -50.93 17.56 6.45
CA ILE A 10 -49.80 16.99 7.16
C ILE A 10 -48.84 16.44 6.11
N ALA A 11 -47.77 17.17 5.87
CA ALA A 11 -46.65 16.66 5.08
C ALA A 11 -45.84 15.65 5.93
N ILE A 12 -46.02 14.37 5.68
CA ILE A 12 -45.21 13.34 6.27
C ILE A 12 -43.87 13.34 5.48
N LEU A 13 -42.86 13.93 6.07
CA LEU A 13 -41.48 13.79 5.59
C LEU A 13 -41.02 12.38 5.94
N ALA A 14 -41.08 11.46 4.97
CA ALA A 14 -40.43 10.18 5.09
C ALA A 14 -38.93 10.39 4.96
N ALA A 15 -38.24 10.57 6.07
CA ALA A 15 -36.79 10.47 6.13
C ALA A 15 -36.40 9.00 5.88
N SER A 16 -36.09 8.68 4.64
CA SER A 16 -35.44 7.43 4.31
C SER A 16 -34.02 7.46 4.90
N ALA A 17 -33.88 6.95 6.11
CA ALA A 17 -32.62 6.59 6.66
C ALA A 17 -32.08 5.47 5.77
N ALA A 18 -31.24 5.82 4.80
CA ALA A 18 -30.40 4.86 4.11
C ALA A 18 -29.45 4.28 5.16
N SER A 19 -29.84 3.16 5.76
CA SER A 19 -28.93 2.35 6.55
C SER A 19 -27.88 1.84 5.60
N THR A 20 -26.74 2.52 5.53
CA THR A 20 -25.53 1.97 4.97
C THR A 20 -25.15 0.81 5.87
N PHE A 21 -25.57 -0.39 5.50
CA PHE A 21 -25.00 -1.60 6.07
C PHE A 21 -23.53 -1.60 5.69
N ALA A 22 -22.67 -1.12 6.57
CA ALA A 22 -21.24 -1.32 6.43
C ALA A 22 -21.03 -2.84 6.32
N SER A 23 -20.53 -3.27 5.18
CA SER A 23 -20.13 -4.66 5.01
C SER A 23 -19.11 -5.00 6.09
N ASN A 24 -19.41 -5.98 6.93
CA ASN A 24 -18.47 -6.48 7.95
C ASN A 24 -17.32 -7.32 7.35
N LYS A 25 -17.24 -7.39 6.03
CA LYS A 25 -16.18 -8.13 5.34
C LYS A 25 -14.86 -7.39 5.41
N GLU A 26 -13.81 -8.13 5.64
CA GLU A 26 -12.45 -7.57 5.59
C GLU A 26 -12.12 -7.13 4.15
N PRO A 27 -11.68 -5.89 3.94
CA PRO A 27 -11.55 -5.28 2.61
C PRO A 27 -10.65 -6.09 1.65
N TYR A 28 -9.64 -6.74 2.19
CA TYR A 28 -8.63 -7.49 1.40
C TYR A 28 -9.00 -8.97 1.19
N THR A 29 -10.16 -9.43 1.67
CA THR A 29 -10.67 -10.79 1.42
C THR A 29 -11.58 -10.84 0.19
N GLU A 30 -11.99 -9.70 -0.33
CA GLU A 30 -12.84 -9.59 -1.50
C GLU A 30 -12.01 -9.52 -2.78
N GLN A 31 -12.28 -10.43 -3.70
CA GLN A 31 -11.62 -10.40 -5.00
C GLN A 31 -12.02 -9.13 -5.77
N GLY A 32 -11.03 -8.40 -6.26
CA GLY A 32 -11.26 -7.18 -7.02
C GLY A 32 -11.54 -5.93 -6.17
N THR A 33 -11.41 -6.01 -4.84
CA THR A 33 -11.52 -4.83 -3.96
C THR A 33 -10.42 -3.82 -4.31
N ASN A 34 -10.82 -2.59 -4.54
CA ASN A 34 -9.90 -1.49 -4.82
C ASN A 34 -9.73 -0.57 -3.59
N ALA A 35 -8.71 0.30 -3.64
CA ALA A 35 -8.37 1.18 -2.53
C ALA A 35 -9.53 2.11 -2.10
N ARG A 36 -10.38 2.53 -3.02
CA ARG A 36 -11.54 3.36 -2.72
C ARG A 36 -12.56 2.59 -1.90
N GLU A 37 -12.91 1.37 -2.32
CA GLU A 37 -13.85 0.51 -1.59
C GLU A 37 -13.32 0.17 -0.20
N MET A 38 -12.02 -0.08 -0.07
CA MET A 38 -11.38 -0.28 1.23
C MET A 38 -11.54 0.94 2.15
N THR A 39 -11.39 2.14 1.60
CA THR A 39 -11.56 3.40 2.34
C THR A 39 -13.01 3.61 2.80
N GLU A 40 -13.97 3.21 1.97
CA GLU A 40 -15.40 3.28 2.32
C GLU A 40 -15.79 2.28 3.42
N GLN A 41 -15.10 1.13 3.47
CA GLN A 41 -15.38 0.08 4.47
C GLN A 41 -14.68 0.33 5.81
N LYS A 42 -13.48 0.88 5.81
CA LYS A 42 -12.70 1.18 7.02
C LYS A 42 -12.11 2.59 6.95
N PRO A 43 -12.14 3.35 8.05
CA PRO A 43 -11.53 4.67 8.07
C PRO A 43 -10.02 4.54 7.86
N ILE A 44 -9.53 5.10 6.76
CA ILE A 44 -8.11 5.18 6.42
C ILE A 44 -7.73 6.66 6.43
N HIS A 45 -6.70 7.00 7.18
CA HIS A 45 -6.12 8.33 7.15
C HIS A 45 -5.11 8.41 6.00
N TRP A 46 -5.56 8.97 4.88
CA TRP A 46 -4.70 9.23 3.72
C TRP A 46 -3.87 10.48 3.96
N ILE A 47 -2.58 10.37 3.73
CA ILE A 47 -1.62 11.47 3.88
C ILE A 47 -0.75 11.57 2.63
N SER A 48 -0.49 12.79 2.16
CA SER A 48 0.47 13.03 1.08
C SER A 48 1.89 13.17 1.62
N VAL A 49 2.88 13.06 0.72
CA VAL A 49 4.29 13.30 1.05
C VAL A 49 4.48 14.73 1.59
N GLU A 50 3.79 15.71 1.01
CA GLU A 50 3.83 17.12 1.43
C GLU A 50 3.26 17.31 2.84
N GLN A 51 2.18 16.60 3.16
CA GLN A 51 1.61 16.62 4.52
C GLN A 51 2.58 16.03 5.52
N LEU A 52 3.17 14.86 5.21
CA LEU A 52 4.19 14.23 6.05
C LEU A 52 5.41 15.14 6.24
N LYS A 53 5.90 15.74 5.15
CA LYS A 53 7.00 16.70 5.19
C LYS A 53 6.69 17.86 6.15
N LYS A 54 5.49 18.41 6.07
CA LYS A 54 5.05 19.49 6.96
C LYS A 54 4.95 19.04 8.41
N GLU A 55 4.47 17.83 8.67
CA GLU A 55 4.40 17.28 10.03
C GLU A 55 5.78 17.04 10.65
N LEU A 56 6.79 16.79 9.82
CA LEU A 56 8.17 16.57 10.24
C LEU A 56 9.00 17.86 10.25
N GLU A 57 8.45 18.98 9.83
CA GLU A 57 9.15 20.28 9.80
C GLU A 57 9.58 20.69 11.21
N GLY A 58 10.82 21.16 11.35
CA GLY A 58 11.40 21.55 12.63
C GLY A 58 11.72 20.40 13.60
N LYS A 59 11.40 19.15 13.26
CA LYS A 59 11.78 17.98 14.06
C LYS A 59 13.21 17.54 13.73
N ALA A 60 13.92 17.03 14.72
CA ALA A 60 15.24 16.41 14.51
C ALA A 60 15.17 15.24 13.52
N PRO A 61 16.29 14.90 12.86
CA PRO A 61 16.38 13.69 12.04
C PRO A 61 15.97 12.44 12.81
N ILE A 62 15.31 11.51 12.12
CA ILE A 62 14.80 10.26 12.67
C ILE A 62 15.36 9.06 11.90
N ASN A 63 15.22 7.87 12.48
CA ASN A 63 15.41 6.62 11.77
C ASN A 63 14.09 6.23 11.10
N VAL A 64 14.15 5.88 9.82
CA VAL A 64 13.00 5.43 9.05
C VAL A 64 13.33 4.15 8.32
N SER A 65 12.40 3.21 8.32
CA SER A 65 12.56 1.93 7.61
C SER A 65 11.46 1.74 6.57
N PHE A 66 11.85 1.16 5.45
CA PHE A 66 10.96 0.78 4.37
C PHE A 66 11.06 -0.72 4.10
N ASP A 67 9.95 -1.37 3.96
CA ASP A 67 9.89 -2.69 3.35
C ASP A 67 10.16 -2.57 1.85
N ILE A 68 10.67 -3.63 1.23
CA ILE A 68 11.12 -3.60 -0.17
C ILE A 68 10.03 -4.04 -1.13
N ASP A 69 9.58 -5.30 -0.97
CA ASP A 69 8.74 -5.97 -1.97
C ASP A 69 7.32 -5.43 -1.98
N ASP A 70 6.90 -4.95 -3.15
CA ASP A 70 5.63 -4.27 -3.38
C ASP A 70 5.37 -3.06 -2.45
N THR A 71 6.36 -2.64 -1.68
CA THR A 71 6.37 -1.41 -0.88
C THR A 71 7.14 -0.31 -1.58
N VAL A 72 8.46 -0.40 -1.70
CA VAL A 72 9.26 0.59 -2.43
C VAL A 72 9.54 0.20 -3.88
N LEU A 73 9.59 -1.10 -4.16
CA LEU A 73 9.68 -1.66 -5.50
C LEU A 73 8.37 -2.38 -5.86
N PHE A 74 7.92 -2.21 -7.09
CA PHE A 74 6.93 -3.10 -7.70
C PHE A 74 7.66 -4.36 -8.15
N SER A 75 7.68 -5.38 -7.31
CA SER A 75 8.43 -6.63 -7.49
C SER A 75 7.54 -7.83 -7.87
N SER A 76 6.23 -7.62 -7.98
CA SER A 76 5.25 -8.65 -8.40
C SER A 76 5.65 -9.46 -9.63
N PRO A 77 6.30 -8.92 -10.69
CA PRO A 77 6.70 -9.73 -11.85
C PRO A 77 7.66 -10.87 -11.47
N CYS A 78 8.62 -10.63 -10.57
CA CYS A 78 9.53 -11.64 -10.09
C CYS A 78 8.83 -12.72 -9.25
N PHE A 79 7.93 -12.28 -8.36
CA PHE A 79 7.16 -13.20 -7.51
C PHE A 79 6.17 -14.03 -8.33
N TYR A 80 5.52 -13.44 -9.33
CA TYR A 80 4.65 -14.18 -10.24
C TYR A 80 5.42 -15.24 -11.02
N HIS A 81 6.60 -14.89 -11.56
CA HIS A 81 7.47 -15.86 -12.20
C HIS A 81 7.84 -17.02 -11.26
N GLY A 82 8.17 -16.70 -10.00
CA GLY A 82 8.45 -17.70 -8.97
C GLY A 82 7.27 -18.63 -8.70
N GLN A 83 6.06 -18.09 -8.60
CA GLN A 83 4.86 -18.87 -8.43
C GLN A 83 4.65 -19.85 -9.58
N GLU A 84 4.70 -19.36 -10.81
CA GLU A 84 4.49 -20.19 -12.00
C GLU A 84 5.56 -21.29 -12.15
N LYS A 85 6.80 -20.99 -11.78
CA LYS A 85 7.92 -21.93 -11.93
C LYS A 85 7.99 -22.98 -10.81
N TYR A 86 7.79 -22.58 -9.58
CA TYR A 86 8.08 -23.44 -8.41
C TYR A 86 6.82 -23.99 -7.71
N SER A 87 5.68 -23.36 -7.86
CA SER A 87 4.41 -23.84 -7.27
C SER A 87 3.17 -23.26 -7.96
N PRO A 88 2.88 -23.66 -9.22
CA PRO A 88 1.78 -23.10 -10.00
C PRO A 88 0.47 -23.05 -9.23
N GLY A 89 -0.15 -21.86 -9.15
CA GLY A 89 -1.42 -21.64 -8.48
C GLY A 89 -1.39 -21.72 -6.94
N LYS A 90 -0.18 -21.75 -6.33
CA LYS A 90 0.01 -21.80 -4.87
C LYS A 90 1.11 -20.82 -4.44
N ASN A 91 1.27 -20.65 -3.12
CA ASN A 91 2.29 -19.76 -2.54
C ASN A 91 3.46 -20.55 -1.89
N ASP A 92 3.59 -21.85 -2.16
CA ASP A 92 4.65 -22.67 -1.56
C ASP A 92 6.05 -22.30 -2.09
N TYR A 93 6.13 -21.61 -3.24
CA TYR A 93 7.40 -21.08 -3.79
C TYR A 93 8.10 -20.15 -2.79
N LEU A 94 7.38 -19.47 -1.92
CA LEU A 94 7.97 -18.62 -0.87
C LEU A 94 8.77 -19.39 0.18
N LYS A 95 8.60 -20.72 0.23
CA LYS A 95 9.38 -21.63 1.10
C LYS A 95 10.53 -22.30 0.35
N ASN A 96 10.67 -22.04 -0.96
CA ASN A 96 11.65 -22.67 -1.81
C ASN A 96 12.94 -21.84 -1.85
N GLN A 97 14.05 -22.41 -1.40
CA GLN A 97 15.36 -21.75 -1.41
C GLN A 97 15.85 -21.42 -2.83
N ASP A 98 15.54 -22.26 -3.83
CA ASP A 98 15.94 -22.01 -5.21
C ASP A 98 15.24 -20.77 -5.78
N PHE A 99 14.00 -20.54 -5.38
CA PHE A 99 13.31 -19.28 -5.71
C PHE A 99 14.06 -18.08 -5.13
N TRP A 100 14.42 -18.12 -3.85
CA TRP A 100 15.14 -17.01 -3.21
C TRP A 100 16.54 -16.80 -3.79
N ASN A 101 17.22 -17.88 -4.15
CA ASN A 101 18.51 -17.81 -4.85
C ASN A 101 18.37 -17.11 -6.21
N GLU A 102 17.29 -17.38 -6.95
CA GLU A 102 16.98 -16.72 -8.21
C GLU A 102 16.65 -15.24 -8.02
N VAL A 103 15.81 -14.92 -7.02
CA VAL A 103 15.49 -13.53 -6.66
C VAL A 103 16.77 -12.77 -6.35
N ASN A 104 17.60 -13.29 -5.44
CA ASN A 104 18.84 -12.66 -5.01
C ASN A 104 19.92 -12.62 -6.13
N ALA A 105 19.79 -13.44 -7.16
CA ALA A 105 20.71 -13.45 -8.29
C ALA A 105 20.46 -12.35 -9.33
N GLY A 106 19.32 -11.66 -9.29
CA GLY A 106 19.06 -10.55 -10.20
C GLY A 106 17.65 -10.44 -10.78
N CYS A 107 16.68 -11.15 -10.24
CA CYS A 107 15.29 -10.98 -10.66
C CYS A 107 14.80 -9.53 -10.47
N ASP A 108 15.38 -8.80 -9.54
CA ASP A 108 15.10 -7.38 -9.28
C ASP A 108 15.43 -6.44 -10.45
N GLN A 109 16.18 -6.91 -11.45
CA GLN A 109 16.36 -6.13 -12.69
C GLN A 109 15.01 -5.79 -13.37
N TYR A 110 13.96 -6.55 -13.07
CA TYR A 110 12.60 -6.34 -13.57
C TYR A 110 11.69 -5.58 -12.59
N SER A 111 12.18 -5.30 -11.38
CA SER A 111 11.45 -4.53 -10.39
C SER A 111 11.48 -3.04 -10.72
N ILE A 112 10.36 -2.36 -10.49
CA ILE A 112 10.19 -0.94 -10.83
C ILE A 112 10.04 -0.14 -9.53
N PRO A 113 10.86 0.90 -9.30
CA PRO A 113 10.67 1.80 -8.16
C PRO A 113 9.30 2.47 -8.23
N LYS A 114 8.57 2.42 -7.13
CA LYS A 114 7.30 3.16 -7.03
C LYS A 114 7.58 4.64 -6.86
N GLN A 115 6.92 5.50 -7.64
CA GLN A 115 7.15 6.95 -7.59
C GLN A 115 6.95 7.51 -6.18
N ILE A 116 5.92 7.06 -5.48
CA ILE A 116 5.67 7.49 -4.09
C ILE A 116 6.82 7.14 -3.15
N ALA A 117 7.48 6.00 -3.36
CA ALA A 117 8.65 5.62 -2.57
C ALA A 117 9.86 6.50 -2.89
N VAL A 118 10.05 6.85 -4.18
CA VAL A 118 11.10 7.80 -4.58
C VAL A 118 10.88 9.15 -3.89
N ASP A 119 9.65 9.65 -3.88
CA ASP A 119 9.32 10.94 -3.28
C ASP A 119 9.52 10.93 -1.76
N LEU A 120 9.10 9.85 -1.08
CA LEU A 120 9.29 9.68 0.36
C LEU A 120 10.77 9.58 0.73
N ILE A 121 11.53 8.75 0.02
CA ILE A 121 12.96 8.55 0.29
C ILE A 121 13.73 9.85 0.06
N ASN A 122 13.47 10.55 -1.04
CA ASN A 122 14.07 11.86 -1.31
C ASN A 122 13.74 12.88 -0.21
N MET A 123 12.50 12.89 0.26
CA MET A 123 12.08 13.76 1.36
C MET A 123 12.85 13.47 2.64
N HIS A 124 13.00 12.20 3.01
CA HIS A 124 13.75 11.79 4.20
C HIS A 124 15.26 12.06 4.07
N GLN A 125 15.84 11.80 2.89
CA GLN A 125 17.25 12.14 2.59
C GLN A 125 17.50 13.66 2.76
N ALA A 126 16.61 14.49 2.18
CA ALA A 126 16.73 15.94 2.27
C ALA A 126 16.62 16.46 3.72
N ARG A 127 15.97 15.71 4.61
CA ARG A 127 15.89 16.00 6.04
C ARG A 127 17.13 15.55 6.83
N GLY A 128 17.98 14.70 6.24
CA GLY A 128 19.09 14.04 6.93
C GLY A 128 18.65 12.86 7.81
N ASP A 129 17.51 12.28 7.55
CA ASP A 129 17.00 11.08 8.22
C ASP A 129 17.85 9.86 7.85
N GLN A 130 18.00 8.92 8.78
CA GLN A 130 18.69 7.65 8.52
C GLN A 130 17.72 6.64 7.94
N ILE A 131 17.99 6.16 6.72
CA ILE A 131 17.11 5.26 6.00
C ILE A 131 17.62 3.83 6.11
N TYR A 132 16.70 2.90 6.38
CA TYR A 132 16.92 1.45 6.41
C TYR A 132 15.92 0.76 5.49
N PHE A 133 16.37 -0.31 4.85
CA PHE A 133 15.49 -1.22 4.11
C PHE A 133 15.39 -2.54 4.86
N ILE A 134 14.16 -3.05 5.00
CA ILE A 134 13.86 -4.29 5.70
C ILE A 134 13.11 -5.18 4.72
N THR A 135 13.45 -6.45 4.66
CA THR A 135 12.81 -7.40 3.77
C THR A 135 12.61 -8.75 4.45
N GLY A 136 11.52 -9.42 4.07
CA GLY A 136 11.26 -10.81 4.45
C GLY A 136 11.96 -11.85 3.57
N ARG A 137 12.79 -11.43 2.60
CA ARG A 137 13.51 -12.34 1.72
C ARG A 137 14.47 -13.22 2.50
N THR A 138 14.56 -14.48 2.11
CA THR A 138 15.59 -15.38 2.64
C THR A 138 16.96 -14.97 2.10
N ALA A 139 17.94 -14.85 2.98
CA ALA A 139 19.31 -14.56 2.59
C ALA A 139 19.87 -15.64 1.65
N GLY A 140 20.69 -15.23 0.71
CA GLY A 140 21.39 -16.09 -0.24
C GLY A 140 22.84 -15.65 -0.42
N ASP A 141 23.57 -16.35 -1.30
CA ASP A 141 24.98 -16.06 -1.59
C ASP A 141 25.18 -14.77 -2.40
N LYS A 142 24.11 -14.22 -2.93
CA LYS A 142 24.12 -13.00 -3.76
C LYS A 142 23.17 -11.96 -3.18
N ASP A 143 23.51 -10.72 -3.40
CA ASP A 143 22.68 -9.56 -3.08
C ASP A 143 22.39 -8.80 -4.38
N GLY A 144 21.30 -9.15 -5.03
CA GLY A 144 20.83 -8.47 -6.24
C GLY A 144 19.99 -7.23 -5.97
N VAL A 145 19.44 -7.09 -4.76
CA VAL A 145 18.51 -6.00 -4.45
C VAL A 145 19.23 -4.70 -4.06
N THR A 146 20.30 -4.76 -3.29
CA THR A 146 21.03 -3.55 -2.87
C THR A 146 21.46 -2.67 -4.04
N PRO A 147 22.07 -3.18 -5.12
CA PRO A 147 22.41 -2.35 -6.28
C PRO A 147 21.18 -1.71 -6.96
N VAL A 148 20.05 -2.41 -6.96
CA VAL A 148 18.80 -1.87 -7.51
C VAL A 148 18.27 -0.71 -6.66
N LEU A 149 18.26 -0.87 -5.34
CA LEU A 149 17.85 0.18 -4.40
C LEU A 149 18.78 1.40 -4.48
N GLN A 150 20.10 1.18 -4.51
CA GLN A 150 21.08 2.24 -4.65
C GLN A 150 20.84 3.06 -5.92
N LYS A 151 20.66 2.38 -7.03
CA LYS A 151 20.37 3.04 -8.33
C LYS A 151 19.03 3.75 -8.33
N ALA A 152 18.00 3.11 -7.79
CA ALA A 152 16.63 3.60 -7.82
C ALA A 152 16.43 4.86 -6.96
N PHE A 153 17.10 4.92 -5.83
CA PHE A 153 16.88 5.94 -4.79
C PHE A 153 18.10 6.85 -4.57
N ASN A 154 19.17 6.65 -5.32
CA ASN A 154 20.41 7.44 -5.22
C ASN A 154 20.99 7.48 -3.79
N ILE A 155 21.12 6.30 -3.19
CA ILE A 155 21.59 6.09 -1.82
C ILE A 155 22.93 5.36 -1.80
#